data_738983b00034dd518d9dadee24384d23
#
_entry.id   738983b00034dd518d9dadee24384d23
#
_cell.length_a   1.000
_cell.length_b   1.000
_cell.length_c   1.000
_cell.angle_alpha   90.00
_cell.angle_beta   90.00
_cell.angle_gamma   90.00
#
_symmetry.space_group_name_H-M   'P 1'
#
loop_
_entity.id
_entity.type
_entity.pdbx_description
1 polymer ?
#
loop_
_entity_poly.entity_id
_entity_poly.type
_entity_poly.pdbx_seq_one_letter_code
_entity_poly.pdbx_strand_id
1 'polypeptide(L)'
;NHAHGLRSVKPEGSLGHAENFLYMLLGRKPDPKLAKIFNVSMVLYAEHELNASTFSARVTASTLTDIYSAVTSAIGTLKGPLHGGANEGVAKMLIDIDDPSKAEAWVSVALARKQRIMGFGHRIHRKTEDPRSVTIKKYAKELGEYIGERKWYDICFALEKKMSKEKNLYPNLDLYSAVIYMLMGIPIELYTPIFVCSRIAGWCAHIVEQQENNRLIRPRSIYTGAKS
;
A
#
# COMPACT_ATOMS: atom_id res chain seq x y z
N ASN A 1 10.64 13.53 9.71
CA ASN A 1 11.59 14.18 10.66
C ASN A 1 10.97 15.45 11.26
N HIS A 2 10.39 16.35 10.46
CA HIS A 2 9.86 17.63 10.96
C HIS A 2 8.73 17.43 11.98
N ALA A 3 7.81 16.51 11.73
CA ALA A 3 6.70 16.21 12.64
C ALA A 3 7.14 15.67 14.02
N HIS A 4 8.34 15.12 14.10
CA HIS A 4 8.93 14.59 15.34
C HIS A 4 10.04 15.50 15.89
N GLY A 5 10.13 16.76 15.45
CA GLY A 5 11.16 17.71 15.90
C GLY A 5 12.60 17.35 15.46
N LEU A 6 12.76 16.41 14.54
CA LEU A 6 14.06 16.01 14.03
C LEU A 6 14.49 16.93 12.88
N ARG A 7 15.81 17.12 12.76
CA ARG A 7 16.39 17.93 11.68
C ARG A 7 16.06 17.30 10.31
N SER A 8 15.60 18.14 9.37
CA SER A 8 15.43 17.74 7.99
C SER A 8 16.76 17.36 7.36
N VAL A 9 16.79 16.22 6.69
CA VAL A 9 17.91 15.73 5.90
C VAL A 9 17.64 16.03 4.43
N LYS A 10 18.56 16.70 3.75
CA LYS A 10 18.45 16.98 2.31
C LYS A 10 18.72 15.69 1.51
N PRO A 11 18.09 15.54 0.32
CA PRO A 11 18.40 14.42 -0.54
C PRO A 11 19.86 14.43 -0.99
N GLU A 12 20.44 13.26 -1.15
CA GLU A 12 21.80 13.04 -1.65
C GLU A 12 21.73 12.63 -3.13
N GLY A 13 22.32 13.43 -4.02
CA GLY A 13 22.17 13.26 -5.46
C GLY A 13 22.79 11.98 -6.04
N SER A 14 23.67 11.31 -5.29
CA SER A 14 24.27 10.05 -5.69
C SER A 14 23.42 8.81 -5.39
N LEU A 15 22.35 8.97 -4.60
CA LEU A 15 21.47 7.88 -4.17
C LEU A 15 20.27 7.69 -5.10
N GLY A 16 19.87 6.45 -5.31
CA GLY A 16 18.62 6.13 -6.00
C GLY A 16 17.37 6.56 -5.20
N HIS A 17 16.21 6.60 -5.85
CA HIS A 17 14.97 7.12 -5.26
C HIS A 17 14.60 6.47 -3.91
N ALA A 18 14.56 5.15 -3.86
CA ALA A 18 14.23 4.42 -2.65
C ALA A 18 15.28 4.57 -1.54
N GLU A 19 16.56 4.51 -1.93
CA GLU A 19 17.66 4.68 -1.00
C GLU A 19 17.69 6.09 -0.42
N ASN A 20 17.43 7.10 -1.26
CA ASN A 20 17.34 8.49 -0.85
C ASN A 20 16.17 8.74 0.11
N PHE A 21 15.01 8.12 -0.15
CA PHE A 21 13.88 8.18 0.77
C PHE A 21 14.26 7.67 2.16
N LEU A 22 14.87 6.48 2.24
CA LEU A 22 15.33 5.91 3.52
C LEU A 22 16.43 6.76 4.14
N TYR A 23 17.36 7.30 3.37
CA TYR A 23 18.41 8.20 3.84
C TYR A 23 17.81 9.45 4.52
N MET A 24 16.86 10.11 3.86
CA MET A 24 16.20 11.29 4.43
C MET A 24 15.38 10.95 5.68
N LEU A 25 14.78 9.76 5.73
CA LEU A 25 13.99 9.30 6.87
C LEU A 25 14.88 8.96 8.07
N LEU A 26 15.95 8.21 7.83
CA LEU A 26 16.84 7.67 8.88
C LEU A 26 17.93 8.65 9.32
N GLY A 27 18.23 9.68 8.52
CA GLY A 27 19.34 10.61 8.76
C GLY A 27 20.73 10.02 8.48
N ARG A 28 20.80 8.81 7.92
CA ARG A 28 22.03 8.10 7.58
C ARG A 28 21.82 7.20 6.37
N LYS A 29 22.88 6.82 5.68
CA LYS A 29 22.78 5.86 4.58
C LYS A 29 22.17 4.54 5.08
N PRO A 30 21.12 4.05 4.41
CA PRO A 30 20.50 2.79 4.78
C PRO A 30 21.44 1.62 4.44
N ASP A 31 21.23 0.50 5.12
CA ASP A 31 21.82 -0.77 4.72
C ASP A 31 21.40 -1.10 3.27
N PRO A 32 22.33 -1.54 2.40
CA PRO A 32 22.03 -1.83 0.99
C PRO A 32 20.91 -2.87 0.79
N LYS A 33 20.81 -3.85 1.69
CA LYS A 33 19.77 -4.88 1.62
C LYS A 33 18.40 -4.29 1.96
N LEU A 34 18.34 -3.44 2.98
CA LEU A 34 17.11 -2.71 3.32
C LEU A 34 16.68 -1.80 2.16
N ALA A 35 17.62 -1.04 1.58
CA ALA A 35 17.34 -0.17 0.44
C ALA A 35 16.82 -0.95 -0.76
N LYS A 36 17.40 -2.10 -1.08
CA LYS A 36 16.94 -3.00 -2.15
C LYS A 36 15.52 -3.50 -1.90
N ILE A 37 15.23 -3.99 -0.70
CA ILE A 37 13.90 -4.52 -0.35
C ILE A 37 12.85 -3.40 -0.37
N PHE A 38 13.18 -2.23 0.15
CA PHE A 38 12.32 -1.07 0.09
C PHE A 38 12.03 -0.63 -1.36
N ASN A 39 13.06 -0.62 -2.22
CA ASN A 39 12.89 -0.34 -3.65
C ASN A 39 11.93 -1.32 -4.31
N VAL A 40 12.04 -2.63 -4.02
CA VAL A 40 11.09 -3.62 -4.52
C VAL A 40 9.66 -3.28 -4.09
N SER A 41 9.44 -2.92 -2.83
CA SER A 41 8.11 -2.52 -2.36
C SER A 41 7.58 -1.32 -3.13
N MET A 42 8.41 -0.29 -3.36
CA MET A 42 8.01 0.89 -4.13
C MET A 42 7.64 0.54 -5.58
N VAL A 43 8.41 -0.34 -6.24
CA VAL A 43 8.10 -0.80 -7.60
C VAL A 43 6.76 -1.53 -7.65
N LEU A 44 6.49 -2.41 -6.69
CA LEU A 44 5.22 -3.17 -6.63
C LEU A 44 4.00 -2.28 -6.36
N TYR A 45 4.19 -1.12 -5.72
CA TYR A 45 3.14 -0.13 -5.51
C TYR A 45 3.01 0.89 -6.64
N ALA A 46 3.99 1.00 -7.56
CA ALA A 46 4.07 2.08 -8.55
C ALA A 46 2.87 2.11 -9.49
N GLU A 47 2.31 0.94 -9.85
CA GLU A 47 1.20 0.85 -10.80
C GLU A 47 0.24 -0.28 -10.40
N HIS A 48 -1.05 -0.12 -10.67
CA HIS A 48 -2.06 -1.16 -10.54
C HIS A 48 -3.35 -0.80 -11.28
N GLU A 49 -3.28 -0.65 -12.59
CA GLU A 49 -4.42 -0.39 -13.48
C GLU A 49 -5.31 0.79 -13.02
N LEU A 50 -6.61 0.70 -13.28
CA LEU A 50 -7.59 1.73 -12.96
C LEU A 50 -8.15 1.59 -11.52
N ASN A 51 -7.25 1.54 -10.53
CA ASN A 51 -7.67 1.65 -9.13
C ASN A 51 -8.31 3.01 -8.85
N ALA A 52 -8.95 3.17 -7.69
CA ALA A 52 -9.76 4.35 -7.38
C ALA A 52 -9.00 5.67 -7.54
N SER A 53 -7.74 5.76 -7.06
CA SER A 53 -6.95 6.98 -7.17
C SER A 53 -6.46 7.25 -8.59
N THR A 54 -6.07 6.22 -9.34
CA THR A 54 -5.72 6.35 -10.76
C THR A 54 -6.93 6.79 -11.58
N PHE A 55 -8.11 6.22 -11.32
CA PHE A 55 -9.34 6.65 -11.99
C PHE A 55 -9.69 8.09 -11.68
N SER A 56 -9.55 8.52 -10.43
CA SER A 56 -9.74 9.92 -10.02
C SER A 56 -8.78 10.86 -10.75
N ALA A 57 -7.50 10.48 -10.86
CA ALA A 57 -6.52 11.25 -11.64
C ALA A 57 -6.94 11.39 -13.11
N ARG A 58 -7.37 10.28 -13.74
CA ARG A 58 -7.83 10.29 -15.14
C ARG A 58 -9.10 11.12 -15.34
N VAL A 59 -10.06 11.04 -14.43
CA VAL A 59 -11.27 11.89 -14.48
C VAL A 59 -10.88 13.37 -14.44
N THR A 60 -10.00 13.74 -13.50
CA THR A 60 -9.53 15.13 -13.37
C THR A 60 -8.74 15.56 -14.59
N ALA A 61 -7.79 14.73 -15.07
CA ALA A 61 -7.00 15.01 -16.27
C ALA A 61 -7.85 15.14 -17.54
N SER A 62 -8.98 14.39 -17.63
CA SER A 62 -9.89 14.44 -18.77
C SER A 62 -10.55 15.80 -18.99
N THR A 63 -10.52 16.68 -17.99
CA THR A 63 -10.97 18.08 -18.09
C THR A 63 -9.91 19.01 -18.68
N LEU A 64 -8.74 18.50 -19.05
CA LEU A 64 -7.56 19.24 -19.53
C LEU A 64 -6.96 20.18 -18.48
N THR A 65 -7.15 19.89 -17.19
CA THR A 65 -6.45 20.58 -16.11
C THR A 65 -4.98 20.13 -16.04
N ASP A 66 -4.19 20.84 -15.25
CA ASP A 66 -2.76 20.55 -15.05
C ASP A 66 -2.52 19.24 -14.26
N ILE A 67 -1.30 18.73 -14.39
CA ILE A 67 -0.90 17.47 -13.75
C ILE A 67 -0.95 17.55 -12.21
N TYR A 68 -0.68 18.71 -11.61
CA TYR A 68 -0.69 18.86 -10.15
C TYR A 68 -2.09 18.74 -9.59
N SER A 69 -3.09 19.31 -10.26
CA SER A 69 -4.50 19.18 -9.92
C SER A 69 -4.96 17.71 -10.02
N ALA A 70 -4.56 16.99 -11.07
CA ALA A 70 -4.90 15.59 -11.26
C ALA A 70 -4.24 14.68 -10.18
N VAL A 71 -2.97 14.93 -9.86
CA VAL A 71 -2.26 14.21 -8.79
C VAL A 71 -2.86 14.53 -7.41
N THR A 72 -3.24 15.77 -7.15
CA THR A 72 -3.89 16.17 -5.90
C THR A 72 -5.21 15.41 -5.69
N SER A 73 -6.02 15.27 -6.75
CA SER A 73 -7.24 14.46 -6.73
C SER A 73 -6.96 12.99 -6.40
N ALA A 74 -5.90 12.43 -7.00
CA ALA A 74 -5.47 11.05 -6.72
C ALA A 74 -5.01 10.88 -5.26
N ILE A 75 -4.24 11.81 -4.71
CA ILE A 75 -3.79 11.79 -3.29
C ILE A 75 -5.00 11.81 -2.36
N GLY A 76 -5.99 12.68 -2.59
CA GLY A 76 -7.21 12.75 -1.81
C GLY A 76 -7.99 11.42 -1.82
N THR A 77 -8.05 10.76 -2.99
CA THR A 77 -8.68 9.45 -3.13
C THR A 77 -7.88 8.34 -2.44
N LEU A 78 -6.55 8.37 -2.56
CA LEU A 78 -5.67 7.36 -1.95
C LEU A 78 -5.75 7.39 -0.41
N LYS A 79 -5.90 8.57 0.19
CA LYS A 79 -6.00 8.75 1.65
C LYS A 79 -7.16 7.95 2.28
N GLY A 80 -8.17 7.60 1.52
CA GLY A 80 -9.33 6.88 2.03
C GLY A 80 -8.99 5.51 2.64
N PRO A 81 -9.65 5.13 3.77
CA PRO A 81 -9.35 3.89 4.50
C PRO A 81 -9.68 2.62 3.70
N LEU A 82 -10.47 2.74 2.63
CA LEU A 82 -10.79 1.64 1.72
C LEU A 82 -9.79 1.50 0.57
N HIS A 83 -8.76 2.35 0.54
CA HIS A 83 -7.73 2.36 -0.50
C HIS A 83 -6.32 2.39 0.13
N GLY A 84 -5.64 3.50 0.15
CA GLY A 84 -4.23 3.57 0.62
C GLY A 84 -4.03 3.35 2.11
N GLY A 85 -5.05 3.53 2.96
CA GLY A 85 -4.97 3.29 4.39
C GLY A 85 -4.96 1.80 4.82
N ALA A 86 -5.02 0.86 3.86
CA ALA A 86 -5.05 -0.58 4.19
C ALA A 86 -3.76 -1.06 4.85
N ASN A 87 -2.61 -0.57 4.41
CA ASN A 87 -1.30 -0.93 4.94
C ASN A 87 -1.12 -0.50 6.42
N GLU A 88 -1.53 0.73 6.75
CA GLU A 88 -1.57 1.20 8.16
C GLU A 88 -2.50 0.34 9.02
N GLY A 89 -3.66 -0.05 8.45
CA GLY A 89 -4.60 -0.93 9.13
C GLY A 89 -4.01 -2.32 9.40
N VAL A 90 -3.19 -2.86 8.49
CA VAL A 90 -2.46 -4.12 8.72
C VAL A 90 -1.48 -3.96 9.87
N ALA A 91 -0.64 -2.92 9.88
CA ALA A 91 0.33 -2.73 10.95
C ALA A 91 -0.33 -2.63 12.34
N LYS A 92 -1.43 -1.88 12.45
CA LYS A 92 -2.22 -1.78 13.70
C LYS A 92 -2.78 -3.13 14.11
N MET A 93 -3.29 -3.91 13.16
CA MET A 93 -3.79 -5.27 13.41
C MET A 93 -2.66 -6.20 13.89
N LEU A 94 -1.47 -6.13 13.31
CA LEU A 94 -0.33 -6.95 13.73
C LEU A 94 0.12 -6.62 15.16
N ILE A 95 0.11 -5.34 15.51
CA ILE A 95 0.41 -4.87 16.88
C ILE A 95 -0.65 -5.37 17.88
N ASP A 96 -1.93 -5.34 17.50
CA ASP A 96 -3.04 -5.84 18.36
C ASP A 96 -2.92 -7.35 18.61
N ILE A 97 -2.51 -8.12 17.62
CA ILE A 97 -2.29 -9.57 17.75
C ILE A 97 -1.04 -9.88 18.59
N ASP A 98 0.05 -9.18 18.32
CA ASP A 98 1.36 -9.18 19.01
C ASP A 98 2.08 -10.55 19.14
N ASP A 99 1.40 -11.67 18.97
CA ASP A 99 1.93 -13.02 19.16
C ASP A 99 1.41 -13.97 18.05
N PRO A 100 2.31 -14.65 17.30
CA PRO A 100 1.90 -15.60 16.28
C PRO A 100 0.94 -16.70 16.76
N SER A 101 1.08 -17.15 18.00
CA SER A 101 0.19 -18.16 18.60
C SER A 101 -1.24 -17.70 18.78
N LYS A 102 -1.48 -16.39 18.86
CA LYS A 102 -2.81 -15.79 19.02
C LYS A 102 -3.52 -15.52 17.69
N ALA A 103 -2.79 -15.55 16.57
CA ALA A 103 -3.29 -15.10 15.27
C ALA A 103 -4.55 -15.84 14.81
N GLU A 104 -4.60 -17.17 14.94
CA GLU A 104 -5.76 -17.96 14.52
C GLU A 104 -7.01 -17.68 15.39
N ALA A 105 -6.84 -17.56 16.69
CA ALA A 105 -7.92 -17.23 17.61
C ALA A 105 -8.46 -15.82 17.32
N TRP A 106 -7.56 -14.85 17.10
CA TRP A 106 -7.91 -13.49 16.74
C TRP A 106 -8.77 -13.45 15.45
N VAL A 107 -8.38 -14.18 14.39
CA VAL A 107 -9.18 -14.29 13.15
C VAL A 107 -10.57 -14.83 13.45
N SER A 108 -10.68 -15.89 14.23
CA SER A 108 -11.97 -16.49 14.55
C SER A 108 -12.91 -15.50 15.26
N VAL A 109 -12.39 -14.72 16.19
CA VAL A 109 -13.14 -13.66 16.89
C VAL A 109 -13.53 -12.53 15.92
N ALA A 110 -12.60 -12.07 15.08
CA ALA A 110 -12.85 -11.02 14.12
C ALA A 110 -13.95 -11.41 13.10
N LEU A 111 -13.91 -12.67 12.63
CA LEU A 111 -14.93 -13.20 11.70
C LEU A 111 -16.31 -13.31 12.37
N ALA A 112 -16.37 -13.78 13.61
CA ALA A 112 -17.61 -13.87 14.38
C ALA A 112 -18.25 -12.48 14.58
N ARG A 113 -17.43 -11.45 14.79
CA ARG A 113 -17.85 -10.03 14.92
C ARG A 113 -18.10 -9.34 13.58
N LYS A 114 -17.94 -10.03 12.43
CA LYS A 114 -17.98 -9.45 11.10
C LYS A 114 -17.00 -8.26 10.93
N GLN A 115 -15.92 -8.27 11.68
CA GLN A 115 -14.87 -7.28 11.59
C GLN A 115 -14.06 -7.49 10.32
N ARG A 116 -13.69 -6.41 9.63
CA ARG A 116 -12.83 -6.47 8.46
C ARG A 116 -11.41 -6.83 8.87
N ILE A 117 -10.85 -7.87 8.26
CA ILE A 117 -9.45 -8.27 8.43
C ILE A 117 -8.65 -7.61 7.32
N MET A 118 -7.73 -6.73 7.70
CA MET A 118 -6.93 -5.94 6.76
C MET A 118 -5.87 -6.82 6.07
N GLY A 119 -5.45 -6.43 4.87
CA GLY A 119 -4.45 -7.18 4.09
C GLY A 119 -4.99 -8.39 3.33
N PHE A 120 -6.31 -8.60 3.28
CA PHE A 120 -6.95 -9.71 2.56
C PHE A 120 -7.99 -9.22 1.57
N GLY A 121 -8.12 -10.00 0.49
CA GLY A 121 -9.07 -9.77 -0.58
C GLY A 121 -8.59 -8.72 -1.58
N HIS A 122 -9.02 -8.91 -2.81
CA HIS A 122 -8.69 -8.06 -3.93
C HIS A 122 -9.85 -8.01 -4.92
N ARG A 123 -10.11 -6.85 -5.54
CA ARG A 123 -11.22 -6.75 -6.51
C ARG A 123 -10.95 -7.51 -7.79
N ILE A 124 -9.70 -7.56 -8.23
CA ILE A 124 -9.27 -8.23 -9.46
C ILE A 124 -8.89 -9.68 -9.16
N HIS A 125 -8.01 -9.91 -8.17
CA HIS A 125 -7.52 -11.24 -7.79
C HIS A 125 -8.44 -11.90 -6.75
N ARG A 126 -9.70 -12.22 -7.15
CA ARG A 126 -10.69 -12.83 -6.22
C ARG A 126 -10.47 -14.32 -5.99
N LYS A 127 -9.91 -15.02 -6.97
CA LYS A 127 -9.76 -16.48 -6.99
C LYS A 127 -8.30 -16.94 -7.10
N THR A 128 -7.38 -16.00 -7.19
CA THR A 128 -5.94 -16.26 -7.35
C THR A 128 -5.15 -15.35 -6.43
N GLU A 129 -3.94 -15.78 -6.11
CA GLU A 129 -3.01 -14.90 -5.39
C GLU A 129 -2.60 -13.70 -6.26
N ASP A 130 -2.45 -12.54 -5.65
CA ASP A 130 -1.86 -11.36 -6.28
C ASP A 130 -0.35 -11.62 -6.48
N PRO A 131 0.18 -11.61 -7.73
CA PRO A 131 1.61 -11.85 -7.98
C PRO A 131 2.53 -10.92 -7.20
N ARG A 132 2.07 -9.69 -6.92
CA ARG A 132 2.81 -8.72 -6.13
C ARG A 132 2.91 -9.17 -4.66
N SER A 133 1.81 -9.71 -4.13
CA SER A 133 1.79 -10.26 -2.76
C SER A 133 2.72 -11.47 -2.62
N VAL A 134 2.73 -12.37 -3.60
CA VAL A 134 3.67 -13.49 -3.65
C VAL A 134 5.13 -13.02 -3.65
N THR A 135 5.41 -11.98 -4.41
CA THR A 135 6.76 -11.39 -4.49
C THR A 135 7.16 -10.74 -3.17
N ILE A 136 6.34 -9.85 -2.62
CA ILE A 136 6.68 -9.09 -1.40
C ILE A 136 6.79 -10.00 -0.17
N LYS A 137 6.02 -11.09 -0.12
CA LYS A 137 6.10 -12.11 0.93
C LYS A 137 7.49 -12.72 1.06
N LYS A 138 8.16 -13.00 -0.07
CA LYS A 138 9.54 -13.51 -0.08
C LYS A 138 10.50 -12.53 0.56
N TYR A 139 10.37 -11.25 0.20
CA TYR A 139 11.23 -10.19 0.75
C TYR A 139 10.93 -9.90 2.22
N ALA A 140 9.68 -9.99 2.66
CA ALA A 140 9.32 -9.86 4.08
C ALA A 140 9.95 -10.97 4.91
N LYS A 141 9.93 -12.22 4.42
CA LYS A 141 10.61 -13.35 5.06
C LYS A 141 12.13 -13.13 5.12
N GLU A 142 12.74 -12.81 3.98
CA GLU A 142 14.18 -12.56 3.86
C GLU A 142 14.66 -11.44 4.80
N LEU A 143 13.86 -10.37 4.91
CA LEU A 143 14.18 -9.26 5.80
C LEU A 143 14.08 -9.66 7.27
N GLY A 144 13.03 -10.40 7.65
CA GLY A 144 12.86 -10.91 9.01
C GLY A 144 14.02 -11.82 9.44
N GLU A 145 14.46 -12.70 8.54
CA GLU A 145 15.63 -13.56 8.76
C GLU A 145 16.93 -12.75 8.87
N TYR A 146 17.10 -11.73 8.05
CA TYR A 146 18.27 -10.87 8.04
C TYR A 146 18.41 -10.03 9.31
N ILE A 147 17.29 -9.49 9.80
CA ILE A 147 17.25 -8.65 11.01
C ILE A 147 17.24 -9.52 12.28
N GLY A 148 16.86 -10.80 12.19
CA GLY A 148 16.68 -11.69 13.33
C GLY A 148 15.31 -11.49 14.06
N GLU A 149 14.33 -10.90 13.39
CA GLU A 149 12.99 -10.65 13.94
C GLU A 149 11.91 -11.19 12.98
N ARG A 150 11.30 -12.33 13.36
CA ARG A 150 10.32 -13.02 12.51
C ARG A 150 8.88 -12.86 12.98
N LYS A 151 8.65 -12.30 14.15
CA LYS A 151 7.32 -12.24 14.79
C LYS A 151 6.25 -11.74 13.82
N TRP A 152 6.47 -10.62 13.18
CA TRP A 152 5.48 -10.01 12.28
C TRP A 152 5.18 -10.84 11.04
N TYR A 153 6.22 -11.45 10.46
CA TYR A 153 6.05 -12.38 9.34
C TYR A 153 5.26 -13.62 9.77
N ASP A 154 5.58 -14.20 10.92
CA ASP A 154 4.95 -15.43 11.41
C ASP A 154 3.48 -15.19 11.76
N ILE A 155 3.10 -14.00 12.31
CA ILE A 155 1.71 -13.60 12.47
C ILE A 155 1.01 -13.55 11.11
N CYS A 156 1.56 -12.85 10.11
CA CYS A 156 0.97 -12.77 8.77
C CYS A 156 0.79 -14.15 8.13
N PHE A 157 1.76 -15.04 8.31
CA PHE A 157 1.69 -16.39 7.77
C PHE A 157 0.59 -17.24 8.43
N ALA A 158 0.38 -17.10 9.74
CA ALA A 158 -0.72 -17.74 10.44
C ALA A 158 -2.09 -17.18 10.01
N LEU A 159 -2.20 -15.85 9.86
CA LEU A 159 -3.39 -15.17 9.33
C LEU A 159 -3.73 -15.68 7.92
N GLU A 160 -2.74 -15.75 7.03
CA GLU A 160 -2.92 -16.23 5.65
C GLU A 160 -3.47 -17.65 5.62
N LYS A 161 -2.86 -18.57 6.37
CA LYS A 161 -3.33 -19.96 6.46
C LYS A 161 -4.80 -20.05 6.91
N LYS A 162 -5.14 -19.31 7.97
CA LYS A 162 -6.49 -19.29 8.53
C LYS A 162 -7.51 -18.72 7.55
N MET A 163 -7.20 -17.57 6.95
CA MET A 163 -8.09 -16.88 6.00
C MET A 163 -8.29 -17.68 4.70
N SER A 164 -7.24 -18.31 4.18
CA SER A 164 -7.34 -19.19 3.03
C SER A 164 -8.27 -20.38 3.32
N LYS A 165 -8.11 -21.02 4.49
CA LYS A 165 -8.93 -22.18 4.89
C LYS A 165 -10.40 -21.82 5.12
N GLU A 166 -10.69 -20.70 5.80
CA GLU A 166 -12.06 -20.39 6.24
C GLU A 166 -12.85 -19.55 5.23
N LYS A 167 -12.18 -18.73 4.44
CA LYS A 167 -12.83 -17.77 3.54
C LYS A 167 -12.40 -17.87 2.10
N ASN A 168 -11.41 -18.73 1.78
CA ASN A 168 -10.78 -18.78 0.45
C ASN A 168 -10.31 -17.40 -0.02
N LEU A 169 -9.75 -16.61 0.91
CA LEU A 169 -9.21 -15.29 0.64
C LEU A 169 -7.70 -15.30 0.70
N TYR A 170 -7.09 -14.67 -0.30
CA TYR A 170 -5.65 -14.54 -0.43
C TYR A 170 -5.17 -13.18 0.09
N PRO A 171 -3.90 -13.09 0.55
CA PRO A 171 -3.25 -11.84 0.89
C PRO A 171 -3.23 -10.89 -0.31
N ASN A 172 -3.40 -9.59 -0.04
CA ASN A 172 -3.04 -8.54 -0.98
C ASN A 172 -1.64 -8.00 -0.66
N LEU A 173 -1.18 -7.04 -1.46
CA LEU A 173 0.16 -6.44 -1.32
C LEU A 173 0.41 -5.86 0.09
N ASP A 174 -0.64 -5.32 0.74
CA ASP A 174 -0.51 -4.59 1.99
C ASP A 174 -0.13 -5.47 3.18
N LEU A 175 -0.50 -6.78 3.17
CA LEU A 175 -0.22 -7.66 4.31
C LEU A 175 1.28 -7.78 4.60
N TYR A 176 2.07 -8.10 3.60
CA TYR A 176 3.50 -8.34 3.77
C TYR A 176 4.37 -7.08 3.61
N SER A 177 3.89 -6.06 2.90
CA SER A 177 4.60 -4.78 2.86
C SER A 177 4.56 -4.06 4.21
N ALA A 178 3.47 -4.19 4.99
CA ALA A 178 3.44 -3.69 6.36
C ALA A 178 4.53 -4.32 7.23
N VAL A 179 4.76 -5.65 7.09
CA VAL A 179 5.86 -6.34 7.78
C VAL A 179 7.21 -5.71 7.45
N ILE A 180 7.48 -5.45 6.17
CA ILE A 180 8.74 -4.82 5.73
C ILE A 180 8.91 -3.46 6.38
N TYR A 181 7.88 -2.63 6.38
CA TYR A 181 7.97 -1.28 6.94
C TYR A 181 8.10 -1.31 8.47
N MET A 182 7.43 -2.23 9.17
CA MET A 182 7.61 -2.43 10.61
C MET A 182 9.04 -2.86 10.96
N LEU A 183 9.60 -3.83 10.22
CA LEU A 183 10.96 -4.31 10.40
C LEU A 183 12.02 -3.23 10.11
N MET A 184 11.72 -2.29 9.22
CA MET A 184 12.59 -1.14 8.95
C MET A 184 12.43 0.00 9.96
N GLY A 185 11.53 -0.13 10.94
CA GLY A 185 11.25 0.91 11.93
C GLY A 185 10.60 2.17 11.34
N ILE A 186 9.91 2.03 10.20
CA ILE A 186 9.20 3.15 9.58
C ILE A 186 7.94 3.46 10.39
N PRO A 187 7.72 4.73 10.80
CA PRO A 187 6.49 5.13 11.49
C PRO A 187 5.23 4.80 10.67
N ILE A 188 4.19 4.27 11.32
CA ILE A 188 2.97 3.77 10.65
C ILE A 188 2.28 4.90 9.86
N GLU A 189 2.29 6.11 10.37
CA GLU A 189 1.71 7.30 9.71
C GLU A 189 2.36 7.66 8.37
N LEU A 190 3.52 7.07 8.07
CA LEU A 190 4.22 7.26 6.79
C LEU A 190 3.86 6.20 5.73
N TYR A 191 3.10 5.17 6.06
CA TYR A 191 2.81 4.08 5.10
C TYR A 191 1.98 4.57 3.92
N THR A 192 0.92 5.34 4.16
CA THR A 192 0.14 5.98 3.09
C THR A 192 0.96 7.01 2.30
N PRO A 193 1.76 7.91 2.92
CA PRO A 193 2.72 8.76 2.21
C PRO A 193 3.74 7.98 1.33
N ILE A 194 4.27 6.85 1.81
CA ILE A 194 5.16 5.99 1.00
C ILE A 194 4.42 5.45 -0.23
N PHE A 195 3.17 5.06 -0.06
CA PHE A 195 2.33 4.64 -1.18
C PHE A 195 2.19 5.77 -2.22
N VAL A 196 1.97 7.02 -1.79
CA VAL A 196 1.96 8.18 -2.71
C VAL A 196 3.28 8.30 -3.46
N CYS A 197 4.41 8.26 -2.75
CA CYS A 197 5.75 8.36 -3.35
C CYS A 197 6.03 7.26 -4.40
N SER A 198 5.41 6.09 -4.22
CA SER A 198 5.51 4.98 -5.19
C SER A 198 4.55 5.17 -6.35
N ARG A 199 3.27 5.43 -6.06
CA ARG A 199 2.18 5.45 -7.05
C ARG A 199 2.18 6.67 -7.94
N ILE A 200 2.85 7.75 -7.56
CA ILE A 200 2.91 8.98 -8.37
C ILE A 200 3.42 8.72 -9.78
N ALA A 201 4.35 7.78 -9.97
CA ALA A 201 4.84 7.39 -11.29
C ALA A 201 3.71 6.82 -12.17
N GLY A 202 2.91 5.90 -11.62
CA GLY A 202 1.75 5.33 -12.31
C GLY A 202 0.67 6.36 -12.58
N TRP A 203 0.38 7.26 -11.63
CA TRP A 203 -0.58 8.35 -11.85
C TRP A 203 -0.14 9.26 -12.99
N CYS A 204 1.13 9.68 -13.01
CA CYS A 204 1.66 10.54 -14.07
C CYS A 204 1.58 9.85 -15.44
N ALA A 205 1.93 8.56 -15.52
CA ALA A 205 1.80 7.79 -16.75
C ALA A 205 0.35 7.76 -17.26
N HIS A 206 -0.61 7.48 -16.36
CA HIS A 206 -2.04 7.48 -16.70
C HIS A 206 -2.58 8.86 -17.09
N ILE A 207 -2.08 9.93 -16.47
CA ILE A 207 -2.47 11.31 -16.81
C ILE A 207 -1.98 11.65 -18.22
N VAL A 208 -0.71 11.36 -18.54
CA VAL A 208 -0.13 11.60 -19.86
C VAL A 208 -0.91 10.81 -20.92
N GLU A 209 -1.11 9.51 -20.72
CA GLU A 209 -1.90 8.67 -21.62
C GLU A 209 -3.32 9.20 -21.82
N GLN A 210 -3.99 9.69 -20.76
CA GLN A 210 -5.32 10.28 -20.86
C GLN A 210 -5.31 11.55 -21.74
N GLN A 211 -4.28 12.39 -21.58
CA GLN A 211 -4.17 13.64 -22.33
C GLN A 211 -3.82 13.45 -23.81
N GLU A 212 -3.02 12.41 -24.16
CA GLU A 212 -2.63 12.09 -25.53
C GLU A 212 -3.83 11.77 -26.44
N ASN A 213 -4.86 11.09 -25.90
CA ASN A 213 -6.09 10.77 -26.62
C ASN A 213 -7.30 11.11 -25.74
N ASN A 214 -7.46 12.40 -25.43
CA ASN A 214 -8.38 12.85 -24.42
C ASN A 214 -9.85 12.81 -24.86
N ARG A 215 -10.66 12.24 -23.98
CA ARG A 215 -12.10 12.39 -24.00
C ARG A 215 -12.59 12.67 -22.58
N LEU A 216 -13.41 13.70 -22.40
CA LEU A 216 -13.99 14.05 -21.10
C LEU A 216 -14.76 12.86 -20.52
N ILE A 217 -14.36 12.42 -19.34
CA ILE A 217 -15.03 11.33 -18.59
C ILE A 217 -16.24 11.92 -17.87
N ARG A 218 -17.41 11.67 -18.42
CA ARG A 218 -18.69 12.17 -17.88
C ARG A 218 -19.76 11.07 -17.95
N PRO A 219 -19.89 10.24 -16.90
CA PRO A 219 -20.95 9.24 -16.81
C PRO A 219 -22.35 9.89 -16.89
N ARG A 220 -23.30 9.15 -17.45
CA ARG A 220 -24.72 9.53 -17.43
C ARG A 220 -25.45 8.74 -16.36
N SER A 221 -26.42 9.36 -15.70
CA SER A 221 -27.30 8.68 -14.77
C SER A 221 -28.66 8.40 -15.43
N ILE A 222 -29.33 7.36 -14.95
CA ILE A 222 -30.74 7.06 -15.28
C ILE A 222 -31.53 7.44 -14.04
N TYR A 223 -32.54 8.31 -14.24
CA TYR A 223 -33.46 8.66 -13.17
C TYR A 223 -34.41 7.49 -12.85
N THR A 224 -34.41 7.05 -11.59
CA THR A 224 -35.21 5.92 -11.09
C THR A 224 -36.29 6.35 -10.09
N GLY A 225 -36.49 7.64 -9.88
CA GLY A 225 -37.52 8.18 -9.01
C GLY A 225 -38.91 8.18 -9.67
N ALA A 226 -39.95 8.62 -8.94
CA ALA A 226 -41.30 8.76 -9.45
C ALA A 226 -41.31 9.71 -10.66
N LYS A 227 -41.97 9.30 -11.74
CA LYS A 227 -42.30 10.20 -12.86
C LYS A 227 -43.52 11.00 -12.44
N SER A 228 -43.40 12.33 -12.46
CA SER A 228 -44.55 13.25 -12.29
C SER A 228 -45.49 13.12 -13.46
#